data_9652c2dcc89b9228bcf015185aa508d2
#
_entry.id   9652c2dcc89b9228bcf015185aa508d2
#
_cell.length_a   1.000
_cell.length_b   1.000
_cell.length_c   1.000
_cell.angle_alpha   90.00
_cell.angle_beta   90.00
_cell.angle_gamma   90.00
#
_symmetry.space_group_name_H-M   'P 1'
#
loop_
_entity.id
_entity.type
_entity.pdbx_description
1 polymer ?
#
loop_
_entity_poly.entity_id
_entity_poly.type
_entity_poly.pdbx_seq_one_letter_code
_entity_poly.pdbx_strand_id
1 'polypeptide(L)'
;MKTTHRQCLQPNLSYIDATATNQPTDPTLPTLEKPSIQPIPLKPLQNGDITPIVAIDVSSIKIGETQTGILIAIRGAIIWKQKTQYKYLRLGPFPFHITEENKKEIYNLFRRYYFEAPTSDANAPSLIHMQTRMSSLLEHWLQMGVSCSSHNSLILWDGSLTAGTPDSPIHVVSQLLEVARNRSNTVLAFSKTTSLR
;
A
#
# COMPACT_ATOMS: atom_id res chain seq x y z
N MET A 1 -25.53 10.28 4.61
CA MET A 1 -24.57 9.17 4.59
C MET A 1 -23.19 9.62 4.09
N LYS A 2 -22.64 10.74 4.58
CA LYS A 2 -21.32 11.28 4.12
C LYS A 2 -20.28 11.37 5.25
N THR A 3 -20.60 10.95 6.47
CA THR A 3 -19.77 11.24 7.66
C THR A 3 -18.86 10.09 8.07
N THR A 4 -19.12 8.86 7.64
CA THR A 4 -18.39 7.67 8.10
C THR A 4 -17.06 7.46 7.37
N HIS A 5 -16.92 7.95 6.14
CA HIS A 5 -15.70 7.79 5.35
C HIS A 5 -14.57 8.74 5.81
N ARG A 6 -14.91 9.93 6.32
CA ARG A 6 -13.89 10.89 6.79
C ARG A 6 -13.19 10.47 8.08
N GLN A 7 -13.91 9.81 9.00
CA GLN A 7 -13.30 9.39 10.29
C GLN A 7 -12.30 8.24 10.16
N CYS A 8 -12.40 7.40 9.13
CA CYS A 8 -11.45 6.32 8.92
C CYS A 8 -10.14 6.78 8.25
N LEU A 9 -10.16 7.94 7.59
CA LEU A 9 -9.01 8.52 6.90
C LEU A 9 -8.24 9.55 7.75
N GLN A 10 -8.63 9.78 9.02
CA GLN A 10 -7.91 10.66 9.95
C GLN A 10 -7.34 9.87 11.12
N PRO A 11 -6.13 9.31 11.01
CA PRO A 11 -5.40 8.85 12.17
C PRO A 11 -4.84 10.06 12.93
N ASN A 12 -5.18 10.20 14.20
CA ASN A 12 -4.55 11.15 15.11
C ASN A 12 -3.05 10.83 15.25
N LEU A 13 -2.22 11.52 14.50
CA LEU A 13 -0.78 11.50 14.65
C LEU A 13 -0.40 12.40 15.84
N SER A 14 -0.29 11.81 17.04
CA SER A 14 0.44 12.43 18.13
C SER A 14 1.94 12.36 17.80
N TYR A 15 2.52 13.51 17.54
CA TYR A 15 3.95 13.70 17.32
C TYR A 15 4.72 13.35 18.60
N ILE A 16 5.59 12.33 18.54
CA ILE A 16 6.54 12.05 19.59
C ILE A 16 7.83 12.79 19.22
N ASP A 17 8.09 13.85 19.97
CA ASP A 17 9.31 14.65 19.89
C ASP A 17 10.47 13.83 20.47
N ALA A 18 11.40 13.40 19.63
CA ALA A 18 12.58 12.67 20.05
C ALA A 18 13.83 13.55 19.90
N THR A 19 14.02 14.46 20.84
CA THR A 19 15.32 15.06 21.11
C THR A 19 16.01 14.31 22.25
N ALA A 20 16.87 13.34 21.92
CA ALA A 20 17.85 12.82 22.84
C ALA A 20 19.14 12.53 22.08
N THR A 21 20.06 13.47 22.20
CA THR A 21 21.48 13.29 21.89
C THR A 21 22.10 12.27 22.83
N ASN A 22 22.61 11.15 22.32
CA ASN A 22 23.59 10.34 23.00
C ASN A 22 24.60 9.75 22.00
N GLN A 23 25.87 9.83 22.35
CA GLN A 23 27.04 9.44 21.58
C GLN A 23 27.08 7.93 21.25
N PRO A 24 27.82 7.54 20.19
CA PRO A 24 27.83 6.15 19.72
C PRO A 24 28.75 5.31 20.62
N THR A 25 28.17 4.39 21.34
CA THR A 25 28.84 3.19 21.80
C THR A 25 28.71 2.15 20.70
N ASP A 26 29.88 1.62 20.29
CA ASP A 26 30.05 0.59 19.26
C ASP A 26 29.07 -0.59 19.48
N PRO A 27 28.09 -0.82 18.62
CA PRO A 27 27.20 -1.95 18.80
C PRO A 27 27.83 -3.17 18.12
N THR A 28 28.29 -4.11 18.92
CA THR A 28 28.41 -5.51 18.49
C THR A 28 27.08 -5.90 17.85
N LEU A 29 27.11 -6.06 16.52
CA LEU A 29 25.96 -6.51 15.73
C LEU A 29 25.41 -7.79 16.37
N PRO A 30 24.14 -7.81 16.81
CA PRO A 30 23.53 -9.03 17.28
C PRO A 30 23.55 -10.05 16.14
N THR A 31 24.15 -11.21 16.40
CA THR A 31 24.08 -12.35 15.48
C THR A 31 22.61 -12.71 15.31
N LEU A 32 22.04 -12.32 14.20
CA LEU A 32 20.68 -12.70 13.83
C LEU A 32 20.66 -14.23 13.69
N GLU A 33 20.17 -14.91 14.72
CA GLU A 33 19.84 -16.33 14.61
C GLU A 33 18.85 -16.49 13.45
N LYS A 34 19.23 -17.32 12.47
CA LYS A 34 18.33 -17.61 11.35
C LYS A 34 17.06 -18.22 11.95
N PRO A 35 15.88 -17.61 11.75
CA PRO A 35 14.66 -18.20 12.25
C PRO A 35 14.50 -19.60 11.63
N SER A 36 14.42 -20.61 12.48
CA SER A 36 14.11 -21.96 12.05
C SER A 36 12.69 -21.98 11.52
N ILE A 37 12.54 -21.98 10.20
CA ILE A 37 11.23 -22.14 9.53
C ILE A 37 10.83 -23.60 9.69
N GLN A 38 10.07 -23.91 10.71
CA GLN A 38 9.45 -25.23 10.83
C GLN A 38 8.14 -25.22 10.03
N PRO A 39 7.90 -26.23 9.20
CA PRO A 39 6.63 -26.36 8.50
C PRO A 39 5.51 -26.56 9.52
N ILE A 40 4.54 -25.63 9.53
CA ILE A 40 3.35 -25.75 10.36
C ILE A 40 2.32 -26.56 9.57
N PRO A 41 1.82 -27.68 10.09
CA PRO A 41 0.80 -28.48 9.42
C PRO A 41 -0.47 -27.64 9.24
N LEU A 42 -0.94 -27.54 8.01
CA LEU A 42 -2.22 -26.88 7.72
C LEU A 42 -3.34 -27.70 8.33
N LYS A 43 -4.08 -27.12 9.27
CA LYS A 43 -5.32 -27.72 9.77
C LYS A 43 -6.42 -27.54 8.70
N PRO A 44 -7.22 -28.58 8.41
CA PRO A 44 -8.40 -28.41 7.58
C PRO A 44 -9.28 -27.30 8.15
N LEU A 45 -9.74 -26.38 7.31
CA LEU A 45 -10.77 -25.44 7.73
C LEU A 45 -11.99 -26.25 8.15
N GLN A 46 -12.31 -26.22 9.44
CA GLN A 46 -13.61 -26.71 9.87
C GLN A 46 -14.66 -25.83 9.22
N ASN A 47 -15.80 -26.43 8.80
CA ASN A 47 -16.91 -25.75 8.13
C ASN A 47 -17.47 -24.62 9.01
N GLY A 48 -16.72 -23.55 9.18
CA GLY A 48 -17.10 -22.33 9.84
C GLY A 48 -17.57 -21.30 8.80
N ASP A 49 -18.09 -20.21 9.25
CA ASP A 49 -18.57 -19.10 8.43
C ASP A 49 -17.54 -18.73 7.36
N ILE A 50 -17.98 -18.74 6.10
CA ILE A 50 -17.11 -18.42 4.97
C ILE A 50 -16.66 -16.98 5.12
N THR A 51 -15.42 -16.77 5.51
CA THR A 51 -14.80 -15.45 5.64
C THR A 51 -14.83 -14.73 4.29
N PRO A 52 -15.34 -13.50 4.23
CA PRO A 52 -15.29 -12.70 3.02
C PRO A 52 -13.83 -12.50 2.58
N ILE A 53 -13.58 -12.58 1.27
CA ILE A 53 -12.25 -12.33 0.70
C ILE A 53 -12.31 -11.05 -0.11
N VAL A 54 -11.32 -10.19 0.06
CA VAL A 54 -11.18 -8.95 -0.71
C VAL A 54 -9.79 -8.93 -1.33
N ALA A 55 -9.71 -8.80 -2.65
CA ALA A 55 -8.46 -8.69 -3.38
C ALA A 55 -8.32 -7.30 -4.00
N ILE A 56 -7.10 -6.78 -4.01
CA ILE A 56 -6.73 -5.48 -4.56
C ILE A 56 -5.66 -5.70 -5.61
N ASP A 57 -5.81 -5.06 -6.76
CA ASP A 57 -4.82 -5.04 -7.82
C ASP A 57 -4.75 -3.65 -8.45
N VAL A 58 -3.53 -3.20 -8.75
CA VAL A 58 -3.26 -1.97 -9.51
C VAL A 58 -2.37 -2.30 -10.67
N SER A 59 -2.73 -1.81 -11.83
CA SER A 59 -1.93 -1.97 -13.04
C SER A 59 -1.75 -0.64 -13.76
N SER A 60 -0.65 -0.52 -14.45
CA SER A 60 -0.33 0.65 -15.26
C SER A 60 0.32 0.24 -16.57
N ILE A 61 0.14 1.06 -17.57
CA ILE A 61 0.74 0.88 -18.88
C ILE A 61 1.30 2.21 -19.38
N LYS A 62 2.49 2.17 -19.97
CA LYS A 62 3.02 3.27 -20.77
C LYS A 62 2.38 3.15 -22.16
N ILE A 63 1.58 4.14 -22.53
CA ILE A 63 0.88 4.19 -23.80
C ILE A 63 1.85 4.66 -24.91
N GLY A 64 2.71 5.62 -24.57
CA GLY A 64 3.66 6.17 -25.52
C GLY A 64 4.57 7.22 -24.92
N GLU A 65 5.45 7.73 -25.78
CA GLU A 65 6.31 8.89 -25.51
C GLU A 65 5.90 10.06 -26.40
N THR A 66 6.05 11.26 -25.89
CA THR A 66 5.87 12.50 -26.61
C THR A 66 7.19 13.25 -26.63
N GLN A 67 7.28 14.33 -27.41
CA GLN A 67 8.47 15.18 -27.43
C GLN A 67 8.80 15.78 -26.05
N THR A 68 7.81 15.94 -25.17
CA THR A 68 7.96 16.60 -23.87
C THR A 68 7.83 15.67 -22.68
N GLY A 69 7.43 14.40 -22.87
CA GLY A 69 7.20 13.51 -21.75
C GLY A 69 6.67 12.12 -22.13
N ILE A 70 5.95 11.53 -21.20
CA ILE A 70 5.35 10.18 -21.34
C ILE A 70 3.84 10.23 -21.15
N LEU A 71 3.14 9.39 -21.91
CA LEU A 71 1.71 9.14 -21.73
C LEU A 71 1.55 7.77 -21.04
N ILE A 72 0.94 7.77 -19.89
CA ILE A 72 0.67 6.54 -19.12
C ILE A 72 -0.81 6.43 -18.80
N ALA A 73 -1.29 5.22 -18.53
CA ALA A 73 -2.59 4.99 -17.92
C ALA A 73 -2.45 4.09 -16.70
N ILE A 74 -3.22 4.40 -15.65
CA ILE A 74 -3.23 3.66 -14.39
C ILE A 74 -4.66 3.25 -14.09
N ARG A 75 -4.85 2.03 -13.61
CA ARG A 75 -6.14 1.52 -13.16
C ARG A 75 -6.00 0.76 -11.86
N GLY A 76 -7.06 0.79 -11.03
CA GLY A 76 -7.19 -0.05 -9.86
C GLY A 76 -8.39 -0.95 -9.96
N ALA A 77 -8.36 -2.07 -9.25
CA ALA A 77 -9.47 -2.99 -9.11
C ALA A 77 -9.57 -3.50 -7.68
N ILE A 78 -10.80 -3.65 -7.21
CA ILE A 78 -11.11 -4.33 -5.95
C ILE A 78 -12.15 -5.40 -6.26
N ILE A 79 -11.91 -6.60 -5.77
CA ILE A 79 -12.81 -7.74 -5.94
C ILE A 79 -13.20 -8.26 -4.56
N TRP A 80 -14.49 -8.37 -4.32
CA TRP A 80 -15.05 -9.00 -3.13
C TRP A 80 -15.64 -10.34 -3.49
N LYS A 81 -15.30 -11.36 -2.71
CA LYS A 81 -15.92 -12.69 -2.77
C LYS A 81 -16.55 -12.98 -1.42
N GLN A 82 -17.85 -13.25 -1.44
CA GLN A 82 -18.59 -13.72 -0.26
C GLN A 82 -19.42 -14.92 -0.66
N LYS A 83 -19.13 -16.08 -0.09
CA LYS A 83 -19.69 -17.38 -0.52
C LYS A 83 -19.42 -17.60 -2.00
N THR A 84 -20.46 -17.72 -2.81
CA THR A 84 -20.40 -17.89 -4.27
C THR A 84 -20.55 -16.59 -5.05
N GLN A 85 -20.79 -15.48 -4.36
CA GLN A 85 -21.02 -14.19 -5.00
C GLN A 85 -19.73 -13.40 -5.13
N TYR A 86 -19.57 -12.72 -6.27
CA TYR A 86 -18.48 -11.81 -6.56
C TYR A 86 -19.02 -10.41 -6.83
N LYS A 87 -18.36 -9.41 -6.27
CA LYS A 87 -18.56 -8.00 -6.59
C LYS A 87 -17.22 -7.42 -7.00
N TYR A 88 -17.21 -6.46 -7.88
CA TYR A 88 -15.99 -5.77 -8.27
C TYR A 88 -16.21 -4.26 -8.42
N LEU A 89 -15.14 -3.52 -8.16
CA LEU A 89 -15.03 -2.10 -8.44
C LEU A 89 -13.81 -1.90 -9.34
N ARG A 90 -13.98 -1.15 -10.41
CA ARG A 90 -12.89 -0.70 -11.27
C ARG A 90 -12.74 0.79 -11.16
N LEU A 91 -11.50 1.25 -11.03
CA LEU A 91 -11.11 2.64 -11.01
C LEU A 91 -10.21 2.92 -12.20
N GLY A 92 -10.58 3.84 -13.04
CA GLY A 92 -9.87 4.15 -14.28
C GLY A 92 -10.27 3.25 -15.46
N PRO A 93 -9.44 3.19 -16.54
CA PRO A 93 -8.09 3.75 -16.61
C PRO A 93 -8.06 5.28 -16.56
N PHE A 94 -7.11 5.83 -15.80
CA PHE A 94 -6.84 7.26 -15.73
C PHE A 94 -5.60 7.57 -16.60
N PRO A 95 -5.74 8.29 -17.71
CA PRO A 95 -4.61 8.70 -18.55
C PRO A 95 -3.92 9.92 -17.95
N PHE A 96 -2.58 9.94 -18.00
CA PHE A 96 -1.74 11.06 -17.57
C PHE A 96 -0.68 11.33 -18.62
N HIS A 97 -0.58 12.58 -19.06
CA HIS A 97 0.56 13.09 -19.80
C HIS A 97 1.51 13.75 -18.80
N ILE A 98 2.66 13.14 -18.58
CA ILE A 98 3.64 13.55 -17.56
C ILE A 98 4.87 14.10 -18.28
N THR A 99 5.22 15.34 -17.94
CA THR A 99 6.39 16.06 -18.45
C THR A 99 7.33 16.42 -17.31
N GLU A 100 8.55 16.87 -17.61
CA GLU A 100 9.46 17.39 -16.59
C GLU A 100 8.85 18.59 -15.82
N GLU A 101 8.00 19.38 -16.48
CA GLU A 101 7.37 20.57 -15.91
C GLU A 101 6.26 20.21 -14.91
N ASN A 102 5.40 19.23 -15.24
CA ASN A 102 4.21 18.92 -14.43
C ASN A 102 4.36 17.73 -13.48
N LYS A 103 5.43 16.94 -13.59
CA LYS A 103 5.63 15.71 -12.80
C LYS A 103 5.56 15.95 -11.28
N LYS A 104 6.11 17.09 -10.81
CA LYS A 104 6.12 17.45 -9.40
C LYS A 104 4.71 17.71 -8.87
N GLU A 105 3.92 18.44 -9.63
CA GLU A 105 2.52 18.74 -9.29
C GLU A 105 1.68 17.47 -9.24
N ILE A 106 1.75 16.64 -10.30
CA ILE A 106 1.02 15.37 -10.38
C ILE A 106 1.41 14.44 -9.23
N TYR A 107 2.71 14.27 -8.98
CA TYR A 107 3.19 13.40 -7.92
C TYR A 107 2.75 13.86 -6.53
N ASN A 108 2.84 15.16 -6.26
CA ASN A 108 2.41 15.74 -4.99
C ASN A 108 0.88 15.65 -4.82
N LEU A 109 0.11 15.77 -5.89
CA LEU A 109 -1.33 15.56 -5.86
C LEU A 109 -1.67 14.13 -5.37
N PHE A 110 -1.05 13.10 -5.96
CA PHE A 110 -1.23 11.73 -5.52
C PHE A 110 -0.81 11.53 -4.06
N ARG A 111 0.32 12.08 -3.66
CA ARG A 111 0.81 11.95 -2.27
C ARG A 111 -0.12 12.61 -1.25
N ARG A 112 -0.71 13.76 -1.55
CA ARG A 112 -1.66 14.43 -0.66
C ARG A 112 -2.89 13.57 -0.36
N TYR A 113 -3.40 12.85 -1.35
CA TYR A 113 -4.51 11.93 -1.15
C TYR A 113 -4.15 10.75 -0.27
N TYR A 114 -2.88 10.35 -0.29
CA TYR A 114 -2.41 9.17 0.43
C TYR A 114 -1.88 9.50 1.83
N PHE A 115 -1.12 10.57 1.98
CA PHE A 115 -0.40 10.82 3.24
C PHE A 115 -1.08 11.84 4.17
N GLU A 116 -2.20 12.46 3.83
CA GLU A 116 -2.92 13.49 4.61
C GLU A 116 -2.05 14.62 5.21
N ALA A 117 -0.74 14.50 5.18
CA ALA A 117 0.19 15.46 5.72
C ALA A 117 0.55 16.48 4.63
N PRO A 118 0.74 17.77 4.98
CA PRO A 118 1.43 18.69 4.11
C PRO A 118 2.87 18.21 3.97
N THR A 119 3.08 17.30 3.01
CA THR A 119 4.40 16.82 2.74
C THR A 119 5.22 18.00 2.28
N SER A 120 6.29 18.29 3.04
CA SER A 120 7.40 19.10 2.53
C SER A 120 7.64 18.69 1.09
N ASP A 121 7.82 19.67 0.20
CA ASP A 121 8.04 19.51 -1.23
C ASP A 121 8.97 18.32 -1.55
N ALA A 122 8.40 17.13 -1.66
CA ALA A 122 9.18 15.97 -2.04
C ALA A 122 9.57 16.11 -3.50
N ASN A 123 10.82 15.85 -3.79
CA ASN A 123 11.27 15.81 -5.18
C ASN A 123 10.52 14.69 -5.90
N ALA A 124 9.89 15.05 -7.02
CA ALA A 124 9.25 14.06 -7.87
C ALA A 124 10.31 13.09 -8.42
N PRO A 125 9.96 11.82 -8.61
CA PRO A 125 10.84 10.86 -9.26
C PRO A 125 11.12 11.28 -10.70
N SER A 126 12.14 10.68 -11.32
CA SER A 126 12.36 10.87 -12.76
C SER A 126 11.16 10.32 -13.57
N LEU A 127 10.95 10.82 -14.77
CA LEU A 127 9.82 10.41 -15.63
C LEU A 127 9.70 8.89 -15.78
N ILE A 128 10.83 8.20 -15.89
CA ILE A 128 10.88 6.73 -16.05
C ILE A 128 10.30 5.99 -14.84
N HIS A 129 10.37 6.59 -13.65
CA HIS A 129 9.86 6.01 -12.42
C HIS A 129 8.46 6.50 -12.03
N MET A 130 7.93 7.54 -12.70
CA MET A 130 6.62 8.11 -12.38
C MET A 130 5.50 7.07 -12.46
N GLN A 131 5.50 6.25 -13.51
CA GLN A 131 4.48 5.20 -13.68
C GLN A 131 4.41 4.26 -12.46
N THR A 132 5.54 3.71 -12.06
CA THR A 132 5.63 2.77 -10.92
C THR A 132 5.25 3.47 -9.61
N ARG A 133 5.74 4.68 -9.39
CA ARG A 133 5.46 5.43 -8.17
C ARG A 133 3.99 5.79 -8.01
N MET A 134 3.36 6.27 -9.07
CA MET A 134 1.93 6.59 -9.05
C MET A 134 1.07 5.34 -8.85
N SER A 135 1.47 4.21 -9.44
CA SER A 135 0.79 2.92 -9.24
C SER A 135 0.86 2.48 -7.78
N SER A 136 2.04 2.56 -7.16
CA SER A 136 2.23 2.22 -5.74
C SER A 136 1.38 3.11 -4.83
N LEU A 137 1.31 4.42 -5.10
CA LEU A 137 0.47 5.33 -4.31
C LEU A 137 -1.02 5.00 -4.44
N LEU A 138 -1.50 4.69 -5.64
CA LEU A 138 -2.89 4.25 -5.85
C LEU A 138 -3.16 2.93 -5.12
N GLU A 139 -2.23 1.98 -5.17
CA GLU A 139 -2.36 0.70 -4.50
C GLU A 139 -2.50 0.86 -2.99
N HIS A 140 -1.65 1.64 -2.37
CA HIS A 140 -1.73 1.93 -0.94
C HIS A 140 -3.03 2.65 -0.56
N TRP A 141 -3.49 3.59 -1.40
CA TRP A 141 -4.77 4.24 -1.18
C TRP A 141 -5.93 3.23 -1.18
N LEU A 142 -5.92 2.28 -2.13
CA LEU A 142 -6.91 1.21 -2.17
C LEU A 142 -6.79 0.25 -0.99
N GLN A 143 -5.58 -0.11 -0.58
CA GLN A 143 -5.30 -0.94 0.59
C GLN A 143 -5.87 -0.29 1.86
N MET A 144 -5.65 1.01 2.05
CA MET A 144 -6.22 1.75 3.17
C MET A 144 -7.75 1.77 3.11
N GLY A 145 -8.33 2.12 1.97
CA GLY A 145 -9.77 2.17 1.78
C GLY A 145 -10.45 0.82 2.06
N VAL A 146 -9.87 -0.27 1.57
CA VAL A 146 -10.37 -1.64 1.83
C VAL A 146 -10.19 -2.01 3.29
N SER A 147 -9.04 -1.74 3.90
CA SER A 147 -8.78 -2.03 5.32
C SER A 147 -9.76 -1.30 6.23
N CYS A 148 -10.12 -0.06 5.86
CA CYS A 148 -11.12 0.74 6.58
C CYS A 148 -12.57 0.30 6.35
N SER A 149 -12.91 -0.21 5.18
CA SER A 149 -14.31 -0.52 4.81
C SER A 149 -14.69 -1.99 5.05
N SER A 150 -13.72 -2.89 5.11
CA SER A 150 -13.94 -4.32 5.35
C SER A 150 -13.93 -4.64 6.84
N HIS A 151 -14.58 -5.73 7.22
CA HIS A 151 -14.61 -6.26 8.58
C HIS A 151 -14.66 -7.79 8.56
N ASN A 152 -13.92 -8.45 9.46
CA ASN A 152 -13.81 -9.91 9.52
C ASN A 152 -13.49 -10.54 8.15
N SER A 153 -12.61 -9.94 7.38
CA SER A 153 -12.32 -10.31 6.00
C SER A 153 -10.88 -10.74 5.83
N LEU A 154 -10.64 -11.59 4.84
CA LEU A 154 -9.30 -11.89 4.33
C LEU A 154 -8.98 -10.92 3.19
N ILE A 155 -7.99 -10.05 3.40
CA ILE A 155 -7.56 -9.06 2.40
C ILE A 155 -6.31 -9.58 1.71
N LEU A 156 -6.36 -9.65 0.38
CA LEU A 156 -5.25 -10.14 -0.46
C LEU A 156 -4.57 -8.95 -1.13
N TRP A 157 -3.27 -8.82 -0.93
CA TRP A 157 -2.42 -7.83 -1.60
C TRP A 157 -1.54 -8.51 -2.64
N ASP A 158 -1.44 -7.95 -3.84
CA ASP A 158 -0.41 -8.33 -4.82
C ASP A 158 0.88 -7.60 -4.44
N GLY A 159 1.92 -8.33 -4.13
CA GLY A 159 3.20 -7.78 -3.69
C GLY A 159 3.66 -8.32 -2.35
N SER A 160 4.69 -7.71 -1.79
CA SER A 160 5.25 -8.13 -0.49
C SER A 160 4.85 -7.15 0.61
N LEU A 161 4.88 -7.62 1.86
CA LEU A 161 4.74 -6.77 3.05
C LEU A 161 6.03 -5.99 3.36
N THR A 162 7.06 -6.11 2.51
CA THR A 162 8.31 -5.37 2.72
C THR A 162 8.09 -3.90 2.50
N ALA A 163 8.55 -3.11 3.46
CA ALA A 163 8.57 -1.66 3.42
C ALA A 163 10.02 -1.18 3.31
N GLY A 164 10.20 0.08 2.97
CA GLY A 164 11.53 0.71 2.94
C GLY A 164 11.79 1.51 1.67
N THR A 165 10.78 1.62 0.79
CA THR A 165 10.86 2.57 -0.32
C THR A 165 10.26 3.92 0.09
N PRO A 166 10.62 5.02 -0.57
CA PRO A 166 10.04 6.33 -0.30
C PRO A 166 8.50 6.39 -0.38
N ASP A 167 7.89 5.50 -1.19
CA ASP A 167 6.43 5.43 -1.35
C ASP A 167 5.78 4.35 -0.49
N SER A 168 6.58 3.51 0.14
CA SER A 168 6.14 2.49 1.10
C SER A 168 7.00 2.54 2.36
N PRO A 169 6.96 3.62 3.13
CA PRO A 169 7.69 3.70 4.38
C PRO A 169 7.15 2.67 5.37
N ILE A 170 8.02 2.18 6.24
CA ILE A 170 7.66 1.14 7.23
C ILE A 170 6.46 1.56 8.09
N HIS A 171 6.43 2.82 8.53
CA HIS A 171 5.33 3.32 9.36
C HIS A 171 3.98 3.27 8.66
N VAL A 172 3.94 3.51 7.34
CA VAL A 172 2.71 3.47 6.53
C VAL A 172 2.19 2.04 6.42
N VAL A 173 3.06 1.09 6.09
CA VAL A 173 2.67 -0.33 6.03
C VAL A 173 2.20 -0.83 7.39
N SER A 174 2.91 -0.44 8.47
CA SER A 174 2.50 -0.78 9.84
C SER A 174 1.12 -0.22 10.18
N GLN A 175 0.85 1.04 9.81
CA GLN A 175 -0.46 1.66 10.01
C GLN A 175 -1.58 0.96 9.23
N LEU A 176 -1.32 0.59 7.97
CA LEU A 176 -2.27 -0.18 7.15
C LEU A 176 -2.64 -1.51 7.82
N LEU A 177 -1.64 -2.23 8.31
CA LEU A 177 -1.84 -3.51 9.00
C LEU A 177 -2.56 -3.34 10.34
N GLU A 178 -2.28 -2.27 11.08
CA GLU A 178 -2.97 -1.94 12.32
C GLU A 178 -4.45 -1.64 12.08
N VAL A 179 -4.76 -0.81 11.07
CA VAL A 179 -6.15 -0.52 10.68
C VAL A 179 -6.89 -1.80 10.28
N ALA A 180 -6.26 -2.67 9.49
CA ALA A 180 -6.85 -3.96 9.13
C ALA A 180 -7.11 -4.82 10.37
N ARG A 181 -6.13 -4.93 11.27
CA ARG A 181 -6.23 -5.71 12.52
C ARG A 181 -7.33 -5.19 13.43
N ASN A 182 -7.45 -3.88 13.61
CA ASN A 182 -8.47 -3.26 14.46
C ASN A 182 -9.89 -3.52 13.96
N ARG A 183 -10.05 -3.95 12.71
CA ARG A 183 -11.31 -4.38 12.11
C ARG A 183 -11.42 -5.89 11.95
N SER A 184 -10.58 -6.64 12.65
CA SER A 184 -10.56 -8.11 12.59
C SER A 184 -10.31 -8.64 11.16
N ASN A 185 -9.65 -7.85 10.31
CA ASN A 185 -9.22 -8.31 9.00
C ASN A 185 -7.87 -9.02 9.09
N THR A 186 -7.68 -10.04 8.28
CA THR A 186 -6.39 -10.70 8.07
C THR A 186 -5.84 -10.29 6.71
N VAL A 187 -4.59 -9.83 6.66
CA VAL A 187 -3.92 -9.48 5.41
C VAL A 187 -2.97 -10.58 4.98
N LEU A 188 -3.08 -11.03 3.74
CA LEU A 188 -2.12 -11.90 3.07
C LEU A 188 -1.53 -11.18 1.86
N ALA A 189 -0.21 -11.15 1.78
CA ALA A 189 0.51 -10.58 0.66
C ALA A 189 1.22 -11.66 -0.14
N PHE A 190 1.12 -11.58 -1.47
CA PHE A 190 1.70 -12.55 -2.39
C PHE A 190 2.84 -11.91 -3.18
N SER A 191 4.07 -12.29 -2.87
CA SER A 191 5.22 -11.87 -3.67
C SER A 191 5.44 -12.82 -4.84
N LYS A 192 5.55 -12.27 -6.04
CA LYS A 192 5.81 -13.06 -7.26
C LYS A 192 7.22 -13.62 -7.32
N THR A 193 8.16 -12.95 -6.66
CA THR A 193 9.58 -13.37 -6.60
C THR A 193 10.09 -13.16 -5.18
N THR A 194 10.61 -14.23 -4.59
CA THR A 194 11.26 -14.15 -3.28
C THR A 194 12.69 -14.68 -3.43
N SER A 195 13.67 -13.83 -3.18
CA SER A 195 15.06 -14.27 -3.00
C SER A 195 15.31 -14.37 -1.49
N LEU A 196 15.36 -15.58 -0.98
CA LEU A 196 15.89 -15.83 0.37
C LEU A 196 17.41 -15.73 0.27
N ARG A 197 18.01 -14.77 0.94
CA ARG A 197 19.45 -14.62 1.10
C ARG A 197 19.87 -15.08 2.50
#